data_721597355aa6b7a4ea6bc5ae092ec4f1
#
_entry.id   721597355aa6b7a4ea6bc5ae092ec4f1
#
_cell.length_a   1.000
_cell.length_b   1.000
_cell.length_c   1.000
_cell.angle_alpha   90.00
_cell.angle_beta   90.00
_cell.angle_gamma   90.00
#
_symmetry.space_group_name_H-M   'P 1'
#
loop_
_entity.id
_entity.type
_entity.pdbx_description
1 polymer ?
#
loop_
_entity_poly.entity_id
_entity_poly.type
_entity_poly.pdbx_seq_one_letter_code
_entity_poly.pdbx_strand_id
1 'polypeptide(L)'
;SEAIFLVAVAEGLDADPRGALERASARFIRLARQKGALPHLRMTAALSDGHRLYALRYATDENAPSLYYRWSATRGGMAVVSEPLEAEEGGWNVVPTASFCTFDGDQVKIESFMPCRLAAAA
;
A
#
# COMPACT_ATOMS: atom_id res chain seq x y z
N SER A 1 -11.36 2.71 5.23
CA SER A 1 -10.50 2.82 4.03
C SER A 1 -10.80 4.08 3.23
N GLU A 2 -12.06 4.40 2.99
CA GLU A 2 -12.44 5.63 2.27
C GLU A 2 -11.92 6.89 2.98
N ALA A 3 -12.04 6.96 4.30
CA ALA A 3 -11.59 8.09 5.08
C ALA A 3 -10.07 8.30 4.95
N ILE A 4 -9.28 7.25 4.96
CA ILE A 4 -7.83 7.33 4.76
C ILE A 4 -7.50 7.82 3.36
N PHE A 5 -8.22 7.33 2.35
CA PHE A 5 -8.04 7.77 0.97
C PHE A 5 -8.33 9.28 0.81
N LEU A 6 -9.43 9.76 1.38
CA LEU A 6 -9.79 11.17 1.32
C LEU A 6 -8.76 12.06 2.03
N VAL A 7 -8.25 11.63 3.17
CA VAL A 7 -7.17 12.34 3.86
C VAL A 7 -5.90 12.33 3.00
N ALA A 8 -5.57 11.21 2.35
CA ALA A 8 -4.41 11.12 1.48
C ALA A 8 -4.53 12.08 0.29
N VAL A 9 -5.71 12.24 -0.29
CA VAL A 9 -5.95 13.23 -1.36
C VAL A 9 -5.62 14.65 -0.84
N ALA A 10 -6.09 14.99 0.35
CA ALA A 10 -5.79 16.28 0.97
C ALA A 10 -4.30 16.45 1.31
N GLU A 11 -3.58 15.37 1.54
CA GLU A 11 -2.15 15.35 1.86
C GLU A 11 -1.25 15.33 0.62
N GLY A 12 -1.82 15.41 -0.57
CA GLY A 12 -1.04 15.50 -1.81
C GLY A 12 -0.82 14.16 -2.51
N LEU A 13 -1.85 13.32 -2.57
CA LEU A 13 -1.78 11.99 -3.19
C LEU A 13 -1.26 12.02 -4.63
N ASP A 14 -1.67 13.01 -5.43
CA ASP A 14 -1.23 13.14 -6.83
C ASP A 14 0.27 13.37 -6.96
N ALA A 15 0.84 14.18 -6.08
CA ALA A 15 2.24 14.56 -6.15
C ALA A 15 3.17 13.53 -5.50
N ASP A 16 2.70 12.87 -4.44
CA ASP A 16 3.49 11.95 -3.64
C ASP A 16 2.61 10.84 -3.07
N PRO A 17 2.26 9.83 -3.88
CA PRO A 17 1.35 8.77 -3.44
C PRO A 17 1.81 8.06 -2.16
N ARG A 18 3.07 7.67 -2.08
CA ARG A 18 3.60 6.98 -0.92
C ARG A 18 3.54 7.86 0.33
N GLY A 19 4.10 9.05 0.24
CA GLY A 19 4.16 9.97 1.37
C GLY A 19 2.77 10.41 1.85
N ALA A 20 1.85 10.67 0.92
CA ALA A 20 0.49 11.08 1.27
C ALA A 20 -0.28 9.98 2.00
N LEU A 21 -0.17 8.74 1.54
CA LEU A 21 -0.78 7.58 2.20
C LEU A 21 -0.14 7.29 3.55
N GLU A 22 1.17 7.46 3.65
CA GLU A 22 1.91 7.31 4.91
C GLU A 22 1.47 8.36 5.93
N ARG A 23 1.36 9.64 5.52
CA ARG A 23 0.87 10.73 6.39
C ARG A 23 -0.57 10.52 6.82
N ALA A 24 -1.44 10.11 5.90
CA ALA A 24 -2.84 9.83 6.21
C ALA A 24 -2.97 8.68 7.22
N SER A 25 -2.22 7.61 7.02
CA SER A 25 -2.20 6.48 7.95
C SER A 25 -1.62 6.87 9.31
N ALA A 26 -0.59 7.70 9.33
CA ALA A 26 0.01 8.21 10.57
C ALA A 26 -0.99 9.07 11.37
N ARG A 27 -1.80 9.88 10.70
CA ARG A 27 -2.86 10.66 11.37
C ARG A 27 -3.88 9.75 12.06
N PHE A 28 -4.30 8.69 11.39
CA PHE A 28 -5.20 7.70 11.98
C PHE A 28 -4.57 7.06 13.23
N ILE A 29 -3.31 6.65 13.13
CA ILE A 29 -2.60 6.01 14.25
C ILE A 29 -2.46 6.98 15.43
N ARG A 30 -2.08 8.23 15.19
CA ARG A 30 -1.98 9.26 16.25
C ARG A 30 -3.32 9.50 16.92
N LEU A 31 -4.39 9.62 16.13
CA LEU A 31 -5.72 9.86 16.67
C LEU A 31 -6.19 8.70 17.56
N ALA A 32 -5.96 7.46 17.14
CA ALA A 32 -6.28 6.30 17.94
C ALA A 32 -5.53 6.31 19.28
N ARG A 33 -4.24 6.62 19.26
CA ARG A 33 -3.41 6.73 20.48
C ARG A 33 -3.87 7.84 21.40
N GLN A 34 -4.23 9.01 20.86
CA GLN A 34 -4.74 10.14 21.63
C GLN A 34 -6.03 9.79 22.37
N LYS A 35 -6.84 8.91 21.80
CA LYS A 35 -8.10 8.44 22.40
C LYS A 35 -7.91 7.22 23.31
N GLY A 36 -6.67 6.82 23.57
CA GLY A 36 -6.36 5.67 24.42
C GLY A 36 -6.64 4.32 23.77
N ALA A 37 -6.89 4.28 22.46
CA ALA A 37 -7.12 3.05 21.73
C ALA A 37 -5.80 2.50 21.17
N LEU A 38 -5.69 1.18 21.09
CA LEU A 38 -4.60 0.55 20.34
C LEU A 38 -4.88 0.75 18.84
N PRO A 39 -3.94 1.29 18.07
CA PRO A 39 -4.14 1.39 16.64
C PRO A 39 -4.30 0.00 16.02
N HIS A 40 -5.36 -0.16 15.25
CA HIS A 40 -5.60 -1.40 14.50
C HIS A 40 -5.88 -1.03 13.05
N LEU A 41 -4.83 -1.13 12.23
CA LEU A 41 -4.91 -0.82 10.82
C LEU A 41 -4.27 -1.97 10.03
N ARG A 42 -5.06 -2.58 9.17
CA ARG A 42 -4.59 -3.54 8.18
C ARG A 42 -4.99 -3.02 6.82
N MET A 43 -4.02 -2.87 5.94
CA MET A 43 -4.27 -2.23 4.67
C MET A 43 -3.50 -2.92 3.55
N THR A 44 -4.24 -3.38 2.57
CA THR A 44 -3.73 -3.68 1.24
C THR A 44 -4.55 -2.88 0.26
N ALA A 45 -3.87 -2.19 -0.63
CA ALA A 45 -4.55 -1.34 -1.59
C ALA A 45 -3.78 -1.28 -2.88
N ALA A 46 -4.51 -1.06 -3.96
CA ALA A 46 -3.94 -0.72 -5.26
C ALA A 46 -4.62 0.54 -5.76
N LEU A 47 -3.85 1.41 -6.39
CA LEU A 47 -4.36 2.65 -6.96
C LEU A 47 -3.59 2.99 -8.24
N SER A 48 -4.18 3.82 -9.08
CA SER A 48 -3.56 4.24 -10.33
C SER A 48 -3.84 5.72 -10.59
N ASP A 49 -2.88 6.39 -11.22
CA ASP A 49 -3.03 7.75 -11.73
C ASP A 49 -3.29 7.77 -13.24
N GLY A 50 -3.54 6.62 -13.86
CA GLY A 50 -3.70 6.48 -15.31
C GLY A 50 -2.41 6.17 -16.05
N HIS A 51 -1.26 6.29 -15.42
CA HIS A 51 0.06 5.98 -16.00
C HIS A 51 0.78 4.88 -15.23
N ARG A 52 0.78 5.00 -13.90
CA ARG A 52 1.42 4.05 -13.00
C ARG A 52 0.39 3.34 -12.17
N LEU A 53 0.73 2.13 -11.76
CA LEU A 53 0.00 1.37 -10.78
C LEU A 53 0.80 1.40 -9.48
N TYR A 54 0.11 1.57 -8.37
CA TYR A 54 0.72 1.56 -7.04
C TYR A 54 0.05 0.49 -6.20
N ALA A 55 0.81 -0.11 -5.30
CA ALA A 55 0.28 -1.06 -4.35
C ALA A 55 0.93 -0.86 -2.99
N LEU A 56 0.16 -1.03 -1.93
CA LEU A 56 0.72 -0.98 -0.58
C LEU A 56 0.22 -2.15 0.24
N ARG A 57 1.06 -2.60 1.15
CA ARG A 57 0.75 -3.67 2.10
C ARG A 57 1.28 -3.28 3.47
N TYR A 58 0.37 -3.13 4.43
CA TYR A 58 0.72 -2.67 5.76
C TYR A 58 -0.24 -3.20 6.81
N ALA A 59 0.28 -3.45 8.00
CA ALA A 59 -0.53 -3.67 9.21
C ALA A 59 0.21 -3.12 10.42
N THR A 60 -0.54 -2.63 11.39
CA THR A 60 -0.01 -2.22 12.70
C THR A 60 0.40 -3.42 13.54
N ASP A 61 -0.17 -4.59 13.26
CA ASP A 61 0.25 -5.88 13.78
C ASP A 61 1.02 -6.66 12.70
N GLU A 62 1.33 -7.93 12.94
CA GLU A 62 2.07 -8.76 11.99
C GLU A 62 1.17 -9.46 10.96
N ASN A 63 -0.10 -9.10 10.89
CA ASN A 63 -1.10 -9.78 10.08
C ASN A 63 -1.53 -8.95 8.86
N ALA A 64 -0.59 -8.42 8.11
CA ALA A 64 -0.90 -7.72 6.87
C ALA A 64 -1.52 -8.70 5.86
N PRO A 65 -2.69 -8.39 5.29
CA PRO A 65 -3.28 -9.23 4.26
C PRO A 65 -2.33 -9.41 3.08
N SER A 66 -2.40 -10.55 2.43
CA SER A 66 -1.50 -10.88 1.32
C SER A 66 -1.72 -10.00 0.11
N LEU A 67 -0.66 -9.80 -0.66
CA LEU A 67 -0.70 -9.05 -1.91
C LEU A 67 0.42 -9.58 -2.81
N TYR A 68 0.11 -9.77 -4.10
CA TYR A 68 1.03 -10.33 -5.08
C TYR A 68 0.99 -9.51 -6.35
N TYR A 69 2.08 -9.54 -7.11
CA TYR A 69 2.14 -8.90 -8.41
C TYR A 69 2.84 -9.79 -9.43
N ARG A 70 2.49 -9.59 -10.70
CA ARG A 70 3.11 -10.30 -11.82
C ARG A 70 2.96 -9.48 -13.10
N TRP A 71 4.04 -9.43 -13.87
CA TRP A 71 3.98 -8.88 -15.23
C TRP A 71 3.37 -9.94 -16.17
N SER A 72 2.41 -9.52 -16.96
CA SER A 72 1.82 -10.36 -17.99
C SER A 72 2.27 -9.89 -19.38
N ALA A 73 3.21 -10.60 -19.97
CA ALA A 73 3.69 -10.29 -21.33
C ALA A 73 2.56 -10.43 -22.35
N THR A 74 1.67 -11.39 -22.17
CA THR A 74 0.54 -11.64 -23.08
C THR A 74 -0.44 -10.46 -23.09
N ARG A 75 -0.70 -9.86 -21.93
CA ARG A 75 -1.61 -8.72 -21.78
C ARG A 75 -0.92 -7.38 -21.81
N GLY A 76 0.41 -7.37 -21.74
CA GLY A 76 1.21 -6.15 -21.73
C GLY A 76 0.98 -5.28 -20.50
N GLY A 77 0.81 -5.88 -19.32
CA GLY A 77 0.51 -5.13 -18.11
C GLY A 77 0.89 -5.84 -16.82
N MET A 78 0.95 -5.06 -15.75
CA MET A 78 1.17 -5.55 -14.40
C MET A 78 -0.18 -5.92 -13.78
N ALA A 79 -0.25 -7.10 -13.19
CA ALA A 79 -1.40 -7.54 -12.41
C ALA A 79 -1.05 -7.51 -10.92
N VAL A 80 -1.96 -6.99 -10.11
CA VAL A 80 -1.85 -6.98 -8.64
C VAL A 80 -3.10 -7.67 -8.10
N VAL A 81 -2.91 -8.66 -7.24
CA VAL A 81 -4.01 -9.46 -6.69
C VAL A 81 -3.79 -9.73 -5.21
N SER A 82 -4.88 -9.88 -4.46
CA SER A 82 -4.79 -10.29 -3.05
C SER A 82 -4.37 -11.76 -2.92
N GLU A 83 -4.88 -12.60 -3.83
CA GLU A 83 -4.48 -14.01 -3.93
C GLU A 83 -4.54 -14.45 -5.39
N PRO A 84 -3.55 -15.20 -5.87
CA PRO A 84 -3.61 -15.76 -7.22
C PRO A 84 -4.79 -16.73 -7.35
N LEU A 85 -5.53 -16.61 -8.45
CA LEU A 85 -6.70 -17.46 -8.70
C LEU A 85 -6.32 -18.89 -9.05
N GLU A 86 -5.13 -19.07 -9.63
CA GLU A 86 -4.64 -20.36 -10.06
C GLU A 86 -3.21 -20.59 -9.56
N ALA A 87 -3.04 -21.61 -8.75
CA ALA A 87 -1.73 -21.99 -8.23
C ALA A 87 -0.77 -22.51 -9.32
N GLU A 88 -1.30 -22.87 -10.48
CA GLU A 88 -0.54 -23.47 -11.58
C GLU A 88 0.27 -22.46 -12.37
N GLU A 89 -0.14 -21.22 -12.35
CA GLU A 89 0.59 -20.15 -13.01
C GLU A 89 1.65 -19.57 -12.06
N GLY A 90 2.80 -20.16 -12.00
CA GLY A 90 3.93 -19.66 -11.25
C GLY A 90 4.30 -18.21 -11.66
N GLY A 91 5.26 -17.63 -10.97
CA GLY A 91 5.77 -16.30 -11.30
C GLY A 91 5.09 -15.13 -10.59
N TRP A 92 4.23 -15.40 -9.64
CA TRP A 92 3.71 -14.38 -8.74
C TRP A 92 4.77 -13.98 -7.72
N ASN A 93 4.96 -12.69 -7.59
CA ASN A 93 5.87 -12.10 -6.60
C ASN A 93 5.07 -11.60 -5.41
N VAL A 94 5.53 -11.88 -4.21
CA VAL A 94 4.91 -11.40 -2.98
C VAL A 94 5.27 -9.94 -2.77
N VAL A 95 4.29 -9.10 -2.48
CA VAL A 95 4.57 -7.75 -1.96
C VAL A 95 4.97 -7.90 -0.50
N PRO A 96 6.17 -7.44 -0.10
CA PRO A 96 6.58 -7.52 1.29
C PRO A 96 5.65 -6.73 2.21
N THR A 97 5.57 -7.11 3.47
CA THR A 97 4.87 -6.30 4.48
C THR A 97 5.55 -4.94 4.66
N ALA A 98 4.78 -3.95 5.09
CA ALA A 98 5.27 -2.58 5.31
C ALA A 98 5.96 -2.01 4.06
N SER A 99 5.36 -2.21 2.89
CA SER A 99 5.93 -1.82 1.61
C SER A 99 4.95 -1.06 0.74
N PHE A 100 5.50 -0.16 -0.05
CA PHE A 100 4.81 0.57 -1.10
C PHE A 100 5.52 0.28 -2.44
N CYS A 101 4.76 -0.22 -3.40
CA CYS A 101 5.27 -0.57 -4.72
C CYS A 101 4.80 0.43 -5.75
N THR A 102 5.71 0.81 -6.64
CA THR A 102 5.40 1.59 -7.84
C THR A 102 5.70 0.74 -9.07
N PHE A 103 4.71 0.56 -9.92
CA PHE A 103 4.83 -0.18 -11.17
C PHE A 103 4.73 0.78 -12.34
N ASP A 104 5.79 0.86 -13.13
CA ASP A 104 5.85 1.69 -14.33
C ASP A 104 6.22 0.77 -15.50
N GLY A 105 5.21 0.37 -16.29
CA GLY A 105 5.38 -0.70 -17.26
C GLY A 105 5.76 -1.99 -16.53
N ASP A 106 6.86 -2.60 -16.94
CA ASP A 106 7.42 -3.80 -16.32
C ASP A 106 8.41 -3.49 -15.17
N GLN A 107 8.65 -2.20 -14.89
CA GLN A 107 9.56 -1.77 -13.83
C GLN A 107 8.86 -1.75 -12.49
N VAL A 108 9.53 -2.25 -11.47
CA VAL A 108 9.01 -2.31 -10.10
C VAL A 108 9.96 -1.63 -9.15
N LYS A 109 9.44 -0.69 -8.38
CA LYS A 109 10.16 -0.04 -7.30
C LYS A 109 9.46 -0.36 -5.98
N ILE A 110 10.19 -0.91 -5.02
CA ILE A 110 9.65 -1.26 -3.70
C ILE A 110 10.32 -0.38 -2.66
N GLU A 111 9.50 0.35 -1.90
CA GLU A 111 9.95 1.26 -0.85
C GLU A 111 9.29 0.87 0.47
N SER A 112 9.91 1.28 1.58
CA SER A 112 9.31 1.08 2.89
C SER A 112 8.05 1.93 3.05
N PHE A 113 7.09 1.40 3.83
CA PHE A 113 5.86 2.10 4.19
C PHE A 113 5.70 1.98 5.71
N MET A 114 6.02 3.07 6.42
CA MET A 114 6.21 3.06 7.88
C MET A 114 5.45 4.18 8.58
N PRO A 115 4.11 4.21 8.52
CA PRO A 115 3.33 5.27 9.16
C PRO A 115 3.47 5.29 10.68
N CYS A 116 3.78 4.15 11.33
CA CYS A 116 4.02 4.14 12.77
C CYS A 116 5.22 4.98 13.17
N ARG A 117 6.30 4.96 12.39
CA ARG A 117 7.47 5.83 12.62
C ARG A 117 7.11 7.29 12.48
N LEU A 118 6.37 7.63 11.44
CA LEU A 118 5.93 9.00 11.19
C LEU A 118 5.02 9.50 12.31
N ALA A 119 4.12 8.64 12.79
CA ALA A 119 3.24 8.96 13.93
C ALA A 119 4.03 9.20 15.22
N ALA A 120 5.08 8.43 15.47
CA ALA A 120 5.93 8.54 16.65
C ALA A 120 6.82 9.79 16.61
N ALA A 121 7.24 10.23 15.42
CA ALA A 121 8.11 11.40 15.24
C ALA A 121 7.38 12.73 15.45
N ALA A 122 6.07 12.72 15.44
CA ALA A 122 5.25 13.93 15.69
C ALA A 122 5.01 14.19 17.21
#